data_bd5d759ddf8accf5b5b3c85d25487a95
#
_entry.id   bd5d759ddf8accf5b5b3c85d25487a95
#
_cell.length_a   1.000
_cell.length_b   1.000
_cell.length_c   1.000
_cell.angle_alpha   90.00
_cell.angle_beta   90.00
_cell.angle_gamma   90.00
#
_symmetry.space_group_name_H-M   'P 1'
#
loop_
_entity.id
_entity.type
_entity.pdbx_description
1 polymer ?
#
loop_
_entity_poly.entity_id
_entity_poly.type
_entity_poly.pdbx_seq_one_letter_code
_entity_poly.pdbx_strand_id
1 'polypeptide(L)'
;IVPTDNINKMISEKEILVTKANWYNDNTYSTSQLTLNSYEIFKDIDISYLTSDKNYTIVSLSAIHSDANKSNCRSIQNEIVEDLSKIFDVKVIKETLIHPIDKSGKSKVEVADFDLDEGSRVGVQCFFFSKNVDFDSGLKLSITNKDFIDWVSTIAYN
;
A
#
# COMPACT_ATOMS: atom_id res chain seq x y z
N ILE A 1 -8.87 -12.14 5.55
CA ILE A 1 -8.94 -12.16 4.08
C ILE A 1 -7.53 -11.97 3.57
N VAL A 2 -6.92 -13.00 3.06
CA VAL A 2 -5.60 -12.90 2.39
C VAL A 2 -5.87 -12.70 0.91
N PRO A 3 -5.24 -11.72 0.23
CA PRO A 3 -5.33 -11.64 -1.21
C PRO A 3 -4.73 -12.93 -1.81
N THR A 4 -5.54 -13.73 -2.48
CA THR A 4 -5.10 -15.01 -3.09
C THR A 4 -5.44 -15.09 -4.57
N ASP A 5 -6.07 -14.04 -5.09
CA ASP A 5 -6.40 -13.98 -6.51
C ASP A 5 -5.17 -13.64 -7.37
N ASN A 6 -5.27 -13.98 -8.64
CA ASN A 6 -4.24 -13.71 -9.63
C ASN A 6 -4.58 -12.42 -10.37
N ILE A 7 -3.62 -11.52 -10.46
CA ILE A 7 -3.76 -10.24 -11.15
C ILE A 7 -4.12 -10.43 -12.64
N ASN A 8 -3.65 -11.49 -13.29
CA ASN A 8 -3.93 -11.78 -14.70
C ASN A 8 -5.41 -12.13 -15.01
N LYS A 9 -6.25 -12.31 -13.97
CA LYS A 9 -7.69 -12.39 -14.14
C LYS A 9 -8.35 -11.01 -14.32
N MET A 10 -7.66 -9.95 -13.92
CA MET A 10 -8.15 -8.58 -13.95
C MET A 10 -7.57 -7.76 -15.10
N ILE A 11 -6.29 -7.95 -15.40
CA ILE A 11 -5.54 -7.24 -16.43
C ILE A 11 -4.62 -8.19 -17.19
N SER A 12 -4.20 -7.80 -18.38
CA SER A 12 -3.28 -8.60 -19.20
C SER A 12 -1.85 -8.59 -18.65
N GLU A 13 -1.08 -9.66 -18.91
CA GLU A 13 0.34 -9.72 -18.54
C GLU A 13 1.14 -8.54 -19.12
N LYS A 14 0.80 -8.08 -20.31
CA LYS A 14 1.43 -6.91 -20.94
C LYS A 14 1.21 -5.64 -20.09
N GLU A 15 0.01 -5.44 -19.57
CA GLU A 15 -0.29 -4.30 -18.70
C GLU A 15 0.45 -4.40 -17.37
N ILE A 16 0.54 -5.59 -16.77
CA ILE A 16 1.32 -5.83 -15.56
C ILE A 16 2.77 -5.39 -15.74
N LEU A 17 3.41 -5.79 -16.85
CA LEU A 17 4.82 -5.48 -17.11
C LEU A 17 5.06 -4.01 -17.43
N VAL A 18 4.15 -3.36 -18.16
CA VAL A 18 4.28 -1.94 -18.54
C VAL A 18 4.06 -1.01 -17.35
N THR A 19 3.23 -1.39 -16.40
CA THR A 19 2.89 -0.58 -15.21
C THR A 19 3.75 -0.90 -13.99
N LYS A 20 4.78 -1.75 -14.15
CA LYS A 20 5.68 -2.13 -13.06
C LYS A 20 6.46 -0.92 -12.53
N ALA A 21 6.36 -0.68 -11.23
CA ALA A 21 7.10 0.36 -10.54
C ALA A 21 8.52 -0.09 -10.17
N ASN A 22 9.44 0.87 -10.09
CA ASN A 22 10.86 0.68 -9.70
C ASN A 22 11.15 1.30 -8.32
N TRP A 23 10.38 0.91 -7.31
CA TRP A 23 10.51 1.50 -5.97
C TRP A 23 11.53 0.79 -5.08
N TYR A 24 11.73 -0.50 -5.32
CA TYR A 24 12.51 -1.35 -4.43
C TYR A 24 13.90 -1.60 -4.99
N ASN A 25 14.89 -1.71 -4.10
CA ASN A 25 16.25 -2.10 -4.46
C ASN A 25 16.35 -3.62 -4.67
N ASP A 26 15.57 -4.39 -3.89
CA ASP A 26 15.42 -5.84 -4.04
C ASP A 26 14.27 -6.15 -4.99
N ASN A 27 14.37 -7.22 -5.77
CA ASN A 27 13.39 -7.60 -6.79
C ASN A 27 12.60 -8.88 -6.47
N THR A 28 12.57 -9.29 -5.21
CA THR A 28 11.77 -10.46 -4.76
C THR A 28 10.30 -10.24 -5.07
N TYR A 29 9.80 -9.05 -4.77
CA TYR A 29 8.43 -8.65 -5.13
C TYR A 29 8.44 -7.49 -6.11
N SER A 30 7.37 -7.39 -6.87
CA SER A 30 7.11 -6.29 -7.79
C SER A 30 5.73 -5.69 -7.54
N THR A 31 5.59 -4.42 -7.85
CA THR A 31 4.31 -3.70 -7.77
C THR A 31 3.98 -3.12 -9.14
N SER A 32 2.74 -3.31 -9.59
CA SER A 32 2.19 -2.66 -10.78
C SER A 32 1.16 -1.62 -10.34
N GLN A 33 1.21 -0.44 -10.96
CA GLN A 33 0.31 0.67 -10.70
C GLN A 33 -0.75 0.75 -11.79
N LEU A 34 -2.01 0.77 -11.40
CA LEU A 34 -3.14 0.88 -12.30
C LEU A 34 -3.95 2.12 -11.98
N THR A 35 -4.33 2.86 -13.00
CA THR A 35 -5.25 4.00 -12.84
C THR A 35 -6.67 3.56 -13.15
N LEU A 36 -7.60 3.80 -12.23
CA LEU A 36 -9.01 3.48 -12.35
C LEU A 36 -9.82 4.74 -12.70
N ASN A 37 -10.35 4.78 -13.92
CA ASN A 37 -11.12 5.93 -14.39
C ASN A 37 -12.56 6.00 -13.83
N SER A 38 -13.00 4.98 -13.09
CA SER A 38 -14.40 4.80 -12.66
C SER A 38 -14.68 5.12 -11.19
N TYR A 39 -13.65 5.49 -10.41
CA TYR A 39 -13.79 5.77 -8.99
C TYR A 39 -13.44 7.23 -8.68
N GLU A 40 -14.28 7.88 -7.84
CA GLU A 40 -14.10 9.31 -7.52
C GLU A 40 -13.01 9.54 -6.47
N ILE A 41 -12.84 8.64 -5.51
CA ILE A 41 -11.95 8.82 -4.36
C ILE A 41 -10.61 8.12 -4.58
N PHE A 42 -10.63 6.84 -4.92
CA PHE A 42 -9.42 6.04 -5.16
C PHE A 42 -9.22 5.89 -6.67
N LYS A 43 -8.29 6.65 -7.22
CA LYS A 43 -8.01 6.67 -8.66
C LYS A 43 -6.94 5.67 -9.08
N ASP A 44 -5.99 5.40 -8.19
CA ASP A 44 -4.86 4.52 -8.46
C ASP A 44 -4.89 3.31 -7.54
N ILE A 45 -4.49 2.17 -8.09
CA ILE A 45 -4.35 0.91 -7.37
C ILE A 45 -2.93 0.39 -7.58
N ASP A 46 -2.27 0.06 -6.47
CA ASP A 46 -1.02 -0.69 -6.46
C ASP A 46 -1.32 -2.16 -6.19
N ILE A 47 -0.83 -3.04 -7.05
CA ILE A 47 -0.96 -4.48 -6.89
C ILE A 47 0.43 -5.08 -6.81
N SER A 48 0.76 -5.71 -5.69
CA SER A 48 2.05 -6.35 -5.48
C SER A 48 1.95 -7.86 -5.58
N TYR A 49 2.99 -8.47 -6.15
CA TYR A 49 3.09 -9.90 -6.41
C TYR A 49 4.55 -10.37 -6.32
N LEU A 50 4.76 -11.66 -6.12
CA LEU A 50 6.09 -12.28 -6.17
C LEU A 50 6.61 -12.22 -7.61
N THR A 51 7.77 -11.61 -7.83
CA THR A 51 8.32 -11.37 -9.19
C THR A 51 8.54 -12.65 -10.00
N SER A 52 8.88 -13.76 -9.33
CA SER A 52 9.09 -15.07 -9.96
C SER A 52 7.80 -15.86 -10.21
N ASP A 53 6.65 -15.41 -9.67
CA ASP A 53 5.38 -16.11 -9.83
C ASP A 53 4.72 -15.76 -11.17
N LYS A 54 4.67 -16.74 -12.08
CA LYS A 54 4.01 -16.59 -13.38
C LYS A 54 2.48 -16.46 -13.31
N ASN A 55 1.88 -16.80 -12.17
CA ASN A 55 0.46 -16.62 -11.96
C ASN A 55 0.13 -15.21 -11.44
N TYR A 56 1.15 -14.44 -11.04
CA TYR A 56 1.00 -13.12 -10.46
C TYR A 56 0.01 -13.13 -9.28
N THR A 57 0.21 -14.04 -8.34
CA THR A 57 -0.61 -14.11 -7.12
C THR A 57 -0.46 -12.84 -6.31
N ILE A 58 -1.57 -12.20 -6.01
CA ILE A 58 -1.58 -10.92 -5.29
C ILE A 58 -1.15 -11.15 -3.84
N VAL A 59 -0.15 -10.41 -3.39
CA VAL A 59 0.32 -10.40 -2.00
C VAL A 59 -0.03 -9.11 -1.27
N SER A 60 -0.25 -8.02 -2.02
CA SER A 60 -0.76 -6.76 -1.50
C SER A 60 -1.61 -6.06 -2.54
N LEU A 61 -2.71 -5.49 -2.08
CA LEU A 61 -3.58 -4.61 -2.86
C LEU A 61 -3.72 -3.31 -2.11
N SER A 62 -3.46 -2.19 -2.78
CA SER A 62 -3.59 -0.87 -2.19
C SER A 62 -4.39 0.05 -3.10
N ALA A 63 -5.27 0.84 -2.49
CA ALA A 63 -6.00 1.91 -3.15
C ALA A 63 -5.44 3.26 -2.70
N ILE A 64 -5.14 4.14 -3.67
CA ILE A 64 -4.47 5.42 -3.44
C ILE A 64 -5.46 6.56 -3.64
N HIS A 65 -5.52 7.46 -2.67
CA HIS A 65 -6.24 8.72 -2.74
C HIS A 65 -5.21 9.86 -2.82
N SER A 66 -4.82 10.22 -4.03
CA SER A 66 -3.78 11.23 -4.30
C SER A 66 -4.21 12.66 -3.96
N ASP A 67 -5.52 12.95 -3.93
CA ASP A 67 -6.05 14.27 -3.55
C ASP A 67 -6.07 14.47 -2.02
N ALA A 68 -5.80 13.44 -1.22
CA ALA A 68 -5.65 13.55 0.23
C ALA A 68 -4.31 14.19 0.55
N ASN A 69 -4.33 15.45 0.96
CA ASN A 69 -3.15 16.24 1.32
C ASN A 69 -2.93 16.29 2.85
N LYS A 70 -1.90 17.02 3.29
CA LYS A 70 -1.57 17.15 4.72
C LYS A 70 -2.71 17.68 5.59
N SER A 71 -3.65 18.46 5.03
CA SER A 71 -4.72 19.08 5.81
C SER A 71 -5.92 18.16 6.03
N ASN A 72 -6.22 17.25 5.10
CA ASN A 72 -7.42 16.41 5.15
C ASN A 72 -7.12 14.90 5.32
N CYS A 73 -5.88 14.44 5.09
CA CYS A 73 -5.55 13.02 5.13
C CYS A 73 -5.96 12.37 6.46
N ARG A 74 -5.65 13.01 7.58
CA ARG A 74 -5.99 12.48 8.92
C ARG A 74 -7.49 12.39 9.16
N SER A 75 -8.28 13.33 8.65
CA SER A 75 -9.74 13.29 8.76
C SER A 75 -10.28 12.08 8.00
N ILE A 76 -9.86 11.91 6.76
CA ILE A 76 -10.26 10.78 5.90
C ILE A 76 -9.79 9.46 6.53
N GLN A 77 -8.54 9.40 7.01
CA GLN A 77 -8.01 8.22 7.71
C GLN A 77 -8.90 7.83 8.91
N ASN A 78 -9.28 8.79 9.74
CA ASN A 78 -10.10 8.53 10.92
C ASN A 78 -11.51 8.02 10.56
N GLU A 79 -12.14 8.56 9.51
CA GLU A 79 -13.44 8.10 9.01
C GLU A 79 -13.35 6.64 8.54
N ILE A 80 -12.33 6.31 7.72
CA ILE A 80 -12.13 4.94 7.25
C ILE A 80 -11.83 3.98 8.41
N VAL A 81 -10.99 4.40 9.37
CA VAL A 81 -10.67 3.60 10.57
C VAL A 81 -11.91 3.34 11.40
N GLU A 82 -12.80 4.33 11.57
CA GLU A 82 -14.06 4.14 12.28
C GLU A 82 -14.95 3.10 11.59
N ASP A 83 -15.06 3.16 10.27
CA ASP A 83 -15.86 2.19 9.50
C ASP A 83 -15.25 0.79 9.52
N LEU A 84 -13.93 0.67 9.36
CA LEU A 84 -13.24 -0.62 9.45
C LEU A 84 -13.33 -1.23 10.86
N SER A 85 -13.33 -0.41 11.91
CA SER A 85 -13.48 -0.87 13.30
C SER A 85 -14.87 -1.48 13.59
N LYS A 86 -15.85 -1.19 12.76
CA LYS A 86 -17.19 -1.85 12.83
C LYS A 86 -17.18 -3.24 12.16
N ILE A 87 -16.20 -3.48 11.28
CA ILE A 87 -16.07 -4.71 10.50
C ILE A 87 -15.09 -5.69 11.15
N PHE A 88 -13.95 -5.17 11.61
CA PHE A 88 -12.88 -5.97 12.21
C PHE A 88 -12.94 -5.86 13.74
N ASP A 89 -13.15 -7.00 14.41
CA ASP A 89 -13.10 -7.10 15.89
C ASP A 89 -11.65 -7.25 16.38
N VAL A 90 -10.79 -6.30 15.97
CA VAL A 90 -9.39 -6.26 16.36
C VAL A 90 -8.99 -4.82 16.73
N LYS A 91 -8.02 -4.69 17.62
CA LYS A 91 -7.54 -3.38 18.06
C LYS A 91 -6.74 -2.71 16.93
N VAL A 92 -7.10 -1.46 16.60
CA VAL A 92 -6.29 -0.65 15.68
C VAL A 92 -4.98 -0.22 16.36
N ILE A 93 -3.86 -0.38 15.64
CA ILE A 93 -2.52 0.07 16.04
C ILE A 93 -2.23 1.36 15.29
N LYS A 94 -1.97 2.45 16.02
CA LYS A 94 -1.64 3.76 15.43
C LYS A 94 -0.21 4.15 15.79
N GLU A 95 0.58 4.50 14.79
CA GLU A 95 1.96 4.97 14.98
C GLU A 95 2.40 5.90 13.84
N THR A 96 3.52 6.60 14.06
CA THR A 96 4.17 7.43 13.04
C THR A 96 5.55 6.86 12.76
N LEU A 97 5.80 6.55 11.50
CA LEU A 97 7.04 5.95 11.01
C LEU A 97 7.80 6.93 10.10
N ILE A 98 9.11 6.80 10.04
CA ILE A 98 9.94 7.46 9.02
C ILE A 98 9.97 6.56 7.79
N HIS A 99 9.65 7.12 6.62
CA HIS A 99 9.65 6.36 5.39
C HIS A 99 11.10 6.11 4.90
N PRO A 100 11.51 4.85 4.69
CA PRO A 100 12.92 4.48 4.41
C PRO A 100 13.46 5.02 3.08
N ILE A 101 12.59 5.37 2.13
CA ILE A 101 13.00 5.94 0.84
C ILE A 101 13.64 7.32 0.98
N ASP A 102 13.27 8.08 2.00
CA ASP A 102 13.84 9.39 2.29
C ASP A 102 14.97 9.28 3.31
N LYS A 103 16.18 9.21 2.83
CA LYS A 103 17.39 9.13 3.66
C LYS A 103 17.62 10.36 4.56
N SER A 104 16.90 11.48 4.32
CA SER A 104 16.91 12.65 5.21
C SER A 104 16.10 12.47 6.49
N GLY A 105 15.24 11.44 6.55
CA GLY A 105 14.35 11.17 7.66
C GLY A 105 13.18 12.15 7.82
N LYS A 106 12.92 12.99 6.81
CA LYS A 106 11.86 14.02 6.86
C LYS A 106 10.51 13.52 6.37
N SER A 107 10.49 12.46 5.56
CA SER A 107 9.24 11.85 5.10
C SER A 107 8.67 10.94 6.19
N LYS A 108 7.38 11.11 6.47
CA LYS A 108 6.68 10.39 7.54
C LYS A 108 5.47 9.66 6.98
N VAL A 109 5.13 8.56 7.63
CA VAL A 109 3.89 7.82 7.41
C VAL A 109 3.15 7.71 8.73
N GLU A 110 1.92 8.20 8.79
CA GLU A 110 1.03 7.96 9.91
C GLU A 110 0.16 6.76 9.57
N VAL A 111 0.34 5.68 10.31
CA VAL A 111 -0.34 4.40 10.06
C VAL A 111 -1.45 4.17 11.07
N ALA A 112 -2.53 3.54 10.59
CA ALA A 112 -3.57 2.94 11.41
C ALA A 112 -3.81 1.53 10.86
N ASP A 113 -3.30 0.53 11.58
CA ASP A 113 -3.22 -0.85 11.12
C ASP A 113 -4.15 -1.75 11.93
N PHE A 114 -4.80 -2.67 11.24
CA PHE A 114 -5.59 -3.78 11.76
C PHE A 114 -4.84 -5.07 11.46
N ASP A 115 -4.19 -5.64 12.46
CA ASP A 115 -3.53 -6.95 12.33
C ASP A 115 -4.61 -8.05 12.36
N LEU A 116 -4.69 -8.79 11.27
CA LEU A 116 -5.64 -9.89 11.10
C LEU A 116 -5.00 -11.22 11.46
N ASP A 117 -5.83 -12.26 11.56
CA ASP A 117 -5.35 -13.63 11.71
C ASP A 117 -4.37 -13.99 10.59
N GLU A 118 -3.43 -14.88 10.87
CA GLU A 118 -2.37 -15.32 9.96
C GLU A 118 -1.32 -14.23 9.61
N GLY A 119 -1.34 -13.09 10.31
CA GLY A 119 -0.36 -12.02 10.16
C GLY A 119 -0.59 -11.11 8.95
N SER A 120 -1.72 -11.24 8.26
CA SER A 120 -2.15 -10.27 7.26
C SER A 120 -2.57 -8.97 7.95
N ARG A 121 -2.55 -7.86 7.20
CA ARG A 121 -2.85 -6.52 7.73
C ARG A 121 -3.73 -5.74 6.79
N VAL A 122 -4.71 -5.04 7.35
CA VAL A 122 -5.38 -3.93 6.69
C VAL A 122 -4.81 -2.64 7.25
N GLY A 123 -4.28 -1.77 6.39
CA GLY A 123 -3.64 -0.52 6.78
C GLY A 123 -4.30 0.69 6.13
N VAL A 124 -4.50 1.76 6.93
CA VAL A 124 -4.91 3.08 6.45
C VAL A 124 -3.77 4.04 6.77
N GLN A 125 -3.09 4.55 5.74
CA GLN A 125 -1.82 5.23 5.88
C GLN A 125 -1.86 6.62 5.26
N CYS A 126 -1.42 7.64 6.02
CA CYS A 126 -1.16 8.98 5.51
C CYS A 126 0.33 9.16 5.25
N PHE A 127 0.70 9.38 3.99
CA PHE A 127 2.06 9.66 3.57
C PHE A 127 2.29 11.16 3.51
N PHE A 128 3.34 11.63 4.16
CA PHE A 128 3.79 13.01 4.18
C PHE A 128 5.23 13.07 3.66
N PHE A 129 5.37 13.04 2.35
CA PHE A 129 6.68 13.09 1.70
C PHE A 129 7.30 14.47 1.80
N SER A 130 8.60 14.50 2.00
CA SER A 130 9.41 15.71 1.94
C SER A 130 9.73 16.07 0.47
N LYS A 131 10.16 17.30 0.24
CA LYS A 131 10.59 17.77 -1.09
C LYS A 131 11.84 17.05 -1.61
N ASN A 132 12.49 16.22 -0.80
CA ASN A 132 13.71 15.49 -1.17
C ASN A 132 13.45 14.21 -1.97
N VAL A 133 12.20 13.79 -2.07
CA VAL A 133 11.77 12.61 -2.82
C VAL A 133 10.66 12.99 -3.79
N ASP A 134 10.66 12.34 -4.94
CA ASP A 134 9.68 12.57 -6.01
C ASP A 134 8.46 11.64 -5.83
N PHE A 135 7.76 11.86 -4.70
CA PHE A 135 6.51 11.17 -4.40
C PHE A 135 5.47 12.15 -3.87
N ASP A 136 4.23 11.93 -4.28
CA ASP A 136 3.10 12.69 -3.79
C ASP A 136 2.66 12.21 -2.40
N SER A 137 2.38 13.18 -1.53
CA SER A 137 1.72 12.90 -0.26
C SER A 137 0.26 12.52 -0.52
N GLY A 138 -0.27 11.60 0.26
CA GLY A 138 -1.64 11.12 0.06
C GLY A 138 -2.05 10.07 1.07
N LEU A 139 -3.25 9.51 0.87
CA LEU A 139 -3.78 8.42 1.66
C LEU A 139 -3.72 7.11 0.88
N LYS A 140 -3.35 6.06 1.57
CA LYS A 140 -3.32 4.69 1.06
C LYS A 140 -4.12 3.77 1.98
N LEU A 141 -5.07 3.05 1.40
CA LEU A 141 -5.77 1.94 2.03
C LEU A 141 -5.22 0.63 1.44
N SER A 142 -4.75 -0.28 2.27
CA SER A 142 -4.12 -1.51 1.80
C SER A 142 -4.61 -2.75 2.55
N ILE A 143 -4.59 -3.89 1.85
CA ILE A 143 -4.63 -5.21 2.44
C ILE A 143 -3.38 -5.97 1.99
N THR A 144 -2.63 -6.52 2.93
CA THR A 144 -1.28 -7.03 2.68
C THR A 144 -1.05 -8.31 3.46
N ASN A 145 -0.42 -9.31 2.84
CA ASN A 145 -0.04 -10.53 3.54
C ASN A 145 1.24 -10.33 4.37
N LYS A 146 1.47 -11.25 5.30
CA LYS A 146 2.60 -11.19 6.23
C LYS A 146 3.96 -11.18 5.52
N ASP A 147 4.15 -12.03 4.53
CA ASP A 147 5.47 -12.19 3.89
C ASP A 147 5.91 -10.91 3.16
N PHE A 148 4.96 -10.22 2.52
CA PHE A 148 5.24 -8.93 1.90
C PHE A 148 5.51 -7.83 2.93
N ILE A 149 4.78 -7.81 4.07
CA ILE A 149 5.03 -6.89 5.18
C ILE A 149 6.46 -7.06 5.71
N ASP A 150 6.85 -8.29 6.01
CA ASP A 150 8.18 -8.61 6.54
C ASP A 150 9.28 -8.20 5.56
N TRP A 151 9.10 -8.49 4.26
CA TRP A 151 10.06 -8.12 3.23
C TRP A 151 10.20 -6.59 3.07
N VAL A 152 9.08 -5.83 3.01
CA VAL A 152 9.12 -4.36 2.91
C VAL A 152 9.85 -3.76 4.11
N SER A 153 9.65 -4.31 5.29
CA SER A 153 10.23 -3.79 6.53
C SER A 153 11.73 -4.06 6.68
N THR A 154 12.27 -5.08 6.01
CA THR A 154 13.63 -5.57 6.26
C THR A 154 14.56 -5.57 5.06
N ILE A 155 14.05 -5.74 3.84
CA ILE A 155 14.86 -6.04 2.64
C ILE A 155 14.64 -5.03 1.51
N ALA A 156 13.40 -4.66 1.24
CA ALA A 156 12.98 -3.98 0.01
C ALA A 156 13.79 -2.73 -0.37
N TYR A 157 14.26 -1.98 0.61
CA TYR A 157 14.97 -0.70 0.44
C TYR A 157 16.46 -0.75 0.83
N ASN A 158 17.00 -1.94 1.10
CA ASN A 158 18.42 -2.14 1.45
C ASN A 158 19.31 -2.31 0.21
#